data_b57bfbcd9b00fc1e70de8b3928f978f5
#
_entry.id   b57bfbcd9b00fc1e70de8b3928f978f5
#
_cell.length_a   1.000
_cell.length_b   1.000
_cell.length_c   1.000
_cell.angle_alpha   90.00
_cell.angle_beta   90.00
_cell.angle_gamma   90.00
#
_symmetry.space_group_name_H-M   'P 1'
#
loop_
_entity.id
_entity.type
_entity.pdbx_description
1 polymer ?
#
loop_
_entity_poly.entity_id
_entity_poly.type
_entity_poly.pdbx_seq_one_letter_code
_entity_poly.pdbx_strand_id
1 'polypeptide(L)'
;GKVINRLGAEGQVEGAVQMGIGYALCEKLEVDAEGRVRSSSFRQYKMLRAANMPKLQVDFVEEYEPTGPFGAKSLAECAVVAVAPAVINAICNALDIEIKDLPYSYRGQ
;
A
#
# COMPACT_ATOMS: atom_id res chain seq x y z
N GLY A 1 -8.77 -16.53 8.68
CA GLY A 1 -8.93 -16.64 10.13
C GLY A 1 -10.10 -15.81 10.65
N LYS A 2 -10.44 -16.01 11.90
CA LYS A 2 -11.47 -15.21 12.59
C LYS A 2 -10.93 -13.81 12.91
N VAL A 3 -11.73 -12.77 12.72
CA VAL A 3 -11.39 -11.39 13.11
C VAL A 3 -11.67 -11.20 14.60
N ILE A 4 -10.62 -11.03 15.38
CA ILE A 4 -10.75 -10.91 16.86
C ILE A 4 -11.10 -9.46 17.26
N ASN A 5 -10.45 -8.48 16.63
CA ASN A 5 -10.71 -7.05 16.84
C ASN A 5 -10.98 -6.40 15.49
N ARG A 6 -12.25 -6.16 15.18
CA ARG A 6 -12.65 -5.62 13.87
C ARG A 6 -12.06 -4.23 13.60
N LEU A 7 -12.13 -3.33 14.57
CA LEU A 7 -11.58 -1.97 14.42
C LEU A 7 -10.07 -1.98 14.16
N GLY A 8 -9.34 -2.81 14.92
CA GLY A 8 -7.90 -2.97 14.70
C GLY A 8 -7.58 -3.61 13.35
N ALA A 9 -8.38 -4.57 12.89
CA ALA A 9 -8.21 -5.22 11.60
C ALA A 9 -8.48 -4.25 10.44
N GLU A 10 -9.55 -3.47 10.51
CA GLU A 10 -9.86 -2.42 9.52
C GLU A 10 -8.72 -1.40 9.44
N GLY A 11 -8.21 -0.92 10.58
CA GLY A 11 -7.08 0.01 10.62
C GLY A 11 -5.79 -0.56 10.02
N GLN A 12 -5.53 -1.87 10.18
CA GLN A 12 -4.39 -2.52 9.52
C GLN A 12 -4.56 -2.54 7.99
N VAL A 13 -5.74 -2.85 7.49
CA VAL A 13 -6.00 -2.83 6.04
C VAL A 13 -5.92 -1.42 5.49
N GLU A 14 -6.49 -0.43 6.15
CA GLU A 14 -6.42 0.98 5.73
C GLU A 14 -4.97 1.48 5.65
N GLY A 15 -4.15 1.18 6.67
CA GLY A 15 -2.73 1.50 6.67
C GLY A 15 -1.95 0.79 5.57
N ALA A 16 -2.26 -0.47 5.31
CA ALA A 16 -1.65 -1.25 4.23
C ALA A 16 -2.01 -0.68 2.84
N VAL A 17 -3.25 -0.25 2.65
CA VAL A 17 -3.67 0.40 1.39
C VAL A 17 -2.94 1.71 1.19
N GLN A 18 -2.80 2.54 2.23
CA GLN A 18 -2.02 3.77 2.18
C GLN A 18 -0.57 3.51 1.75
N MET A 19 0.07 2.54 2.37
CA MET A 19 1.44 2.12 2.05
C MET A 19 1.56 1.64 0.59
N GLY A 20 0.65 0.78 0.14
CA GLY A 20 0.68 0.22 -1.22
C GLY A 20 0.43 1.27 -2.32
N ILE A 21 -0.45 2.25 -2.07
CA ILE A 21 -0.63 3.39 -2.98
C ILE A 21 0.63 4.26 -2.99
N GLY A 22 1.26 4.49 -1.84
CA GLY A 22 2.55 5.18 -1.72
C GLY A 22 3.62 4.53 -2.57
N TYR A 23 3.78 3.22 -2.48
CA TYR A 23 4.68 2.42 -3.31
C TYR A 23 4.42 2.58 -4.82
N ALA A 24 3.14 2.56 -5.19
CA ALA A 24 2.76 2.66 -6.59
C ALA A 24 3.05 4.04 -7.19
N LEU A 25 2.85 5.13 -6.43
CA LEU A 25 2.70 6.46 -7.00
C LEU A 25 3.72 7.51 -6.56
N CYS A 26 4.32 7.40 -5.38
CA CYS A 26 5.08 8.54 -4.84
C CYS A 26 6.32 8.20 -4.01
N GLU A 27 6.41 7.03 -3.37
CA GLU A 27 7.53 6.74 -2.48
C GLU A 27 8.76 6.25 -3.25
N LYS A 28 9.82 7.05 -3.22
CA LYS A 28 11.09 6.74 -3.88
C LYS A 28 12.27 7.13 -3.02
N LEU A 29 13.15 6.18 -2.76
CA LEU A 29 14.45 6.47 -2.18
C LEU A 29 15.38 6.97 -3.30
N GLU A 30 15.73 8.25 -3.26
CA GLU A 30 16.65 8.85 -4.22
C GLU A 30 18.07 8.85 -3.65
N VAL A 31 19.00 8.27 -4.41
CA VAL A 31 20.42 8.20 -4.07
C VAL A 31 21.23 8.84 -5.19
N ASP A 32 22.20 9.69 -4.85
CA ASP A 32 23.08 10.30 -5.83
C ASP A 32 24.22 9.35 -6.28
N ALA A 33 25.04 9.83 -7.23
CA ALA A 33 26.15 9.06 -7.77
C ALA A 33 27.23 8.70 -6.72
N GLU A 34 27.29 9.47 -5.63
CA GLU A 34 28.21 9.24 -4.50
C GLU A 34 27.60 8.37 -3.40
N GLY A 35 26.39 7.83 -3.61
CA GLY A 35 25.70 6.95 -2.66
C GLY A 35 24.98 7.67 -1.51
N ARG A 36 24.82 9.01 -1.58
CA ARG A 36 24.15 9.78 -0.53
C ARG A 36 22.63 9.83 -0.79
N VAL A 37 21.85 9.64 0.26
CA VAL A 37 20.38 9.70 0.18
C VAL A 37 19.95 11.16 0.03
N ARG A 38 19.30 11.51 -1.08
CA ARG A 38 18.72 12.83 -1.35
C ARG A 38 17.36 13.03 -0.70
N SER A 39 16.55 11.98 -0.63
CA SER A 39 15.23 11.98 0.03
C SER A 39 15.33 11.75 1.54
N SER A 40 16.17 12.53 2.24
CA SER A 40 16.52 12.33 3.67
C SER A 40 15.54 12.98 4.66
N SER A 41 14.48 13.63 4.20
CA SER A 41 13.46 14.27 5.04
C SER A 41 12.07 14.03 4.50
N PHE A 42 11.03 14.14 5.35
CA PHE A 42 9.62 14.03 4.92
C PHE A 42 9.16 15.13 3.95
N ARG A 43 9.96 16.18 3.76
CA ARG A 43 9.74 17.16 2.70
C ARG A 43 10.13 16.60 1.33
N GLN A 44 11.15 15.78 1.28
CA GLN A 44 11.74 15.22 0.05
C GLN A 44 11.16 13.83 -0.23
N TYR A 45 11.09 12.96 0.79
CA TYR A 45 10.46 11.66 0.69
C TYR A 45 8.93 11.81 0.70
N LYS A 46 8.32 11.56 -0.43
CA LYS A 46 6.88 11.80 -0.63
C LYS A 46 6.06 10.62 -0.15
N MET A 47 5.33 10.80 0.94
CA MET A 47 4.34 9.84 1.43
C MET A 47 2.94 10.31 1.07
N LEU A 48 2.03 9.35 0.88
CA LEU A 48 0.62 9.66 0.67
C LEU A 48 0.04 10.31 1.94
N ARG A 49 -0.61 11.44 1.78
CA ARG A 49 -1.23 12.18 2.90
C ARG A 49 -2.66 11.71 3.12
N ALA A 50 -3.17 11.84 4.33
CA ALA A 50 -4.54 11.49 4.67
C ALA A 50 -5.58 12.16 3.74
N ALA A 51 -5.35 13.42 3.35
CA ALA A 51 -6.23 14.13 2.41
C ALA A 51 -6.25 13.54 0.98
N ASN A 52 -5.26 12.72 0.64
CA ASN A 52 -5.16 12.07 -0.67
C ASN A 52 -5.63 10.60 -0.63
N MET A 53 -6.01 10.11 0.54
CA MET A 53 -6.53 8.74 0.66
C MET A 53 -7.93 8.64 0.02
N PRO A 54 -8.16 7.60 -0.78
CA PRO A 54 -9.51 7.31 -1.25
C PRO A 54 -10.41 6.88 -0.08
N LYS A 55 -11.71 6.98 -0.29
CA LYS A 55 -12.66 6.35 0.63
C LYS A 55 -12.52 4.83 0.53
N LEU A 56 -12.29 4.17 1.65
CA LEU A 56 -12.11 2.74 1.72
C LEU A 56 -13.37 2.06 2.29
N GLN A 57 -13.63 0.86 1.79
CA GLN A 57 -14.55 -0.09 2.39
C GLN A 57 -13.77 -1.37 2.64
N VAL A 58 -13.81 -1.88 3.86
CA VAL A 58 -13.09 -3.08 4.28
C VAL A 58 -14.09 -4.14 4.71
N ASP A 59 -14.03 -5.29 4.06
CA ASP A 59 -14.82 -6.46 4.42
C ASP A 59 -13.88 -7.66 4.65
N PHE A 60 -14.28 -8.56 5.57
CA PHE A 60 -13.50 -9.74 5.91
C PHE A 60 -14.29 -11.01 5.60
N VAL A 61 -13.64 -11.92 4.90
CA VAL A 61 -14.09 -13.30 4.79
C VAL A 61 -13.46 -14.08 5.93
N GLU A 62 -14.28 -14.50 6.88
CA GLU A 62 -13.81 -15.22 8.07
C GLU A 62 -13.91 -16.72 7.87
N GLU A 63 -12.80 -17.42 8.12
CA GLU A 63 -12.73 -18.87 8.18
C GLU A 63 -11.93 -19.26 9.42
N TYR A 64 -12.52 -20.10 10.28
CA TYR A 64 -11.90 -20.51 11.53
C TYR A 64 -10.60 -21.30 11.29
N GLU A 65 -9.49 -20.84 11.84
CA GLU A 65 -8.20 -21.53 11.76
C GLU A 65 -7.98 -22.36 13.03
N PRO A 66 -8.05 -23.70 12.95
CA PRO A 66 -7.99 -24.55 14.16
C PRO A 66 -6.63 -24.54 14.84
N THR A 67 -5.55 -24.17 14.12
CA THR A 67 -4.19 -24.10 14.67
C THR A 67 -3.85 -22.72 15.23
N GLY A 68 -4.67 -21.72 15.00
CA GLY A 68 -4.47 -20.35 15.46
C GLY A 68 -5.21 -20.04 16.76
N PRO A 69 -4.75 -19.07 17.53
CA PRO A 69 -5.41 -18.65 18.76
C PRO A 69 -6.80 -18.10 18.45
N PHE A 70 -7.83 -18.66 19.09
CA PHE A 70 -9.24 -18.29 18.87
C PHE A 70 -9.70 -18.38 17.40
N GLY A 71 -9.03 -19.19 16.58
CA GLY A 71 -9.34 -19.32 15.16
C GLY A 71 -8.78 -18.19 14.27
N ALA A 72 -7.89 -17.36 14.80
CA ALA A 72 -7.30 -16.22 14.08
C ALA A 72 -6.07 -16.64 13.26
N LYS A 73 -5.79 -15.86 12.21
CA LYS A 73 -4.53 -15.81 11.46
C LYS A 73 -3.89 -14.45 11.58
N SER A 74 -2.63 -14.31 11.20
CA SER A 74 -1.99 -13.00 11.14
C SER A 74 -2.67 -12.10 10.09
N LEU A 75 -2.70 -10.80 10.36
CA LEU A 75 -3.39 -9.82 9.54
C LEU A 75 -2.56 -8.52 9.45
N ALA A 76 -1.42 -8.41 9.12
CA ALA A 76 -0.74 -7.12 8.95
C ALA A 76 -0.24 -6.96 7.52
N GLU A 77 0.85 -7.62 7.18
CA GLU A 77 1.55 -7.40 5.91
C GLU A 77 0.82 -7.99 4.69
N CYS A 78 -0.01 -8.99 4.89
CA CYS A 78 -0.74 -9.60 3.77
C CYS A 78 -1.65 -8.61 3.02
N ALA A 79 -2.16 -7.59 3.70
CA ALA A 79 -3.05 -6.60 3.10
C ALA A 79 -2.35 -5.65 2.10
N VAL A 80 -1.04 -5.44 2.20
CA VAL A 80 -0.30 -4.54 1.29
C VAL A 80 0.06 -5.20 -0.04
N VAL A 81 0.16 -6.52 -0.07
CA VAL A 81 0.75 -7.28 -1.19
C VAL A 81 0.09 -6.98 -2.54
N ALA A 82 -1.23 -6.91 -2.57
CA ALA A 82 -1.99 -6.72 -3.80
C ALA A 82 -2.24 -5.24 -4.18
N VAL A 83 -1.96 -4.29 -3.29
CA VAL A 83 -2.37 -2.89 -3.48
C VAL A 83 -1.60 -2.20 -4.60
N ALA A 84 -0.28 -2.20 -4.55
CA ALA A 84 0.54 -1.58 -5.60
C ALA A 84 0.28 -2.21 -6.98
N PRO A 85 0.26 -3.55 -7.13
CA PRO A 85 -0.12 -4.17 -8.40
C PRO A 85 -1.50 -3.77 -8.90
N ALA A 86 -2.49 -3.68 -8.00
CA ALA A 86 -3.85 -3.28 -8.38
C ALA A 86 -3.90 -1.85 -8.92
N VAL A 87 -3.21 -0.91 -8.26
CA VAL A 87 -3.12 0.49 -8.70
C VAL A 87 -2.43 0.58 -10.07
N ILE A 88 -1.31 -0.10 -10.23
CA ILE A 88 -0.56 -0.07 -11.50
C ILE A 88 -1.36 -0.71 -12.63
N ASN A 89 -2.01 -1.85 -12.40
CA ASN A 89 -2.87 -2.47 -13.41
C ASN A 89 -4.03 -1.56 -13.84
N ALA A 90 -4.61 -0.83 -12.89
CA ALA A 90 -5.66 0.15 -13.19
C ALA A 90 -5.15 1.28 -14.08
N ILE A 91 -3.94 1.79 -13.82
CA ILE A 91 -3.31 2.83 -14.64
C ILE A 91 -2.96 2.29 -16.04
N CYS A 92 -2.35 1.12 -16.11
CA CYS A 92 -2.03 0.46 -17.38
C CYS A 92 -3.28 0.29 -18.25
N ASN A 93 -4.36 -0.17 -17.64
CA ASN A 93 -5.64 -0.36 -18.34
C ASN A 93 -6.28 0.97 -18.78
N ALA A 94 -6.20 2.01 -17.95
CA ALA A 94 -6.80 3.30 -18.25
C ALA A 94 -6.05 4.07 -19.35
N LEU A 95 -4.73 3.92 -19.43
CA LEU A 95 -3.86 4.66 -20.35
C LEU A 95 -3.36 3.83 -21.53
N ASP A 96 -3.68 2.55 -21.57
CA ASP A 96 -3.18 1.60 -22.57
C ASP A 96 -1.64 1.59 -22.67
N ILE A 97 -0.97 1.51 -21.51
CA ILE A 97 0.50 1.53 -21.39
C ILE A 97 1.00 0.36 -20.54
N GLU A 98 2.28 0.05 -20.66
CA GLU A 98 2.98 -0.88 -19.79
C GLU A 98 3.88 -0.10 -18.82
N ILE A 99 3.77 -0.39 -17.51
CA ILE A 99 4.59 0.22 -16.45
C ILE A 99 5.47 -0.87 -15.84
N LYS A 100 6.79 -0.68 -15.88
CA LYS A 100 7.80 -1.62 -15.37
C LYS A 100 8.54 -1.13 -14.14
N ASP A 101 8.51 0.18 -13.88
CA ASP A 101 9.24 0.82 -12.80
C ASP A 101 8.29 1.56 -11.86
N LEU A 102 8.59 1.50 -10.55
CA LEU A 102 7.84 2.19 -9.50
C LEU A 102 8.74 3.23 -8.78
N PRO A 103 8.14 4.27 -8.22
CA PRO A 103 6.75 4.67 -8.36
C PRO A 103 6.43 5.22 -9.76
N TYR A 104 5.20 4.98 -10.22
CA TYR A 104 4.72 5.61 -11.46
C TYR A 104 4.41 7.09 -11.19
N SER A 105 5.23 7.99 -11.72
CA SER A 105 4.93 9.41 -11.70
C SER A 105 4.33 9.83 -13.04
N TYR A 106 3.06 10.24 -13.01
CA TYR A 106 2.47 10.90 -14.18
C TYR A 106 3.27 12.17 -14.48
N ARG A 107 3.83 12.26 -15.67
CA ARG A 107 4.60 13.44 -16.09
C ARG A 107 3.69 14.67 -16.15
N GLY A 108 3.65 15.42 -15.09
CA GLY A 108 2.78 16.60 -14.93
C GLY A 108 2.73 17.15 -13.51
N GLN A 109 3.50 16.58 -12.57
CA GLN A 109 3.69 17.12 -11.22
C GLN A 109 5.14 17.50 -10.99
#